data_98a26c52355d9a1b7f4866ed7fdd35b8
#
_entry.id   98a26c52355d9a1b7f4866ed7fdd35b8
#
_cell.length_a   1.000
_cell.length_b   1.000
_cell.length_c   1.000
_cell.angle_alpha   90.00
_cell.angle_beta   90.00
_cell.angle_gamma   90.00
#
_symmetry.space_group_name_H-M   'P 1'
#
loop_
_entity.id
_entity.type
_entity.pdbx_description
1 polymer ?
#
loop_
_entity_poly.entity_id
_entity_poly.type
_entity_poly.pdbx_seq_one_letter_code
_entity_poly.pdbx_strand_id
1 'polypeptide(L)'
;MTKQPLTALRKLPVSVLIPARNEEVNLPACLESVSQADEVFVVDSQSSDRSIEISESYGATVVQFHFNGRSPKKKNWSLENLPFRNEWVLIVDCDERITPELWAEIEQATLNPEFQGYYLNRKVFFLGQWIRFGGKYPDWNLRLFRHEMGRYENLSTEGMRNTGDNEVHEHVILNGAVGYLKEDMLHIDFRDIYQWLERHNRYSNWEAQVFYNLRHGKGEMGTIEANLFGSAVERKRFLKKIWVHLPFKPTLRFFLFYVLRLGFLDGKAGYTYGRLISQYEFQIGVKLLELEQFNGVLNQKGVLNDRMDLPKVPQTEG
;
A
#
# COMPACT_ATOMS: atom_id res chain seq x y z
N MET A 1 48.18 1.96 -7.49
CA MET A 1 46.80 2.24 -7.90
C MET A 1 46.17 3.13 -6.83
N THR A 2 46.17 4.41 -7.06
CA THR A 2 45.56 5.43 -6.18
C THR A 2 44.08 5.31 -6.26
N LYS A 3 43.43 4.95 -5.14
CA LYS A 3 41.95 5.03 -5.01
C LYS A 3 41.57 6.49 -5.17
N GLN A 4 40.84 6.83 -6.23
CA GLN A 4 40.17 8.13 -6.33
C GLN A 4 39.27 8.28 -5.10
N PRO A 5 39.22 9.47 -4.47
CA PRO A 5 38.27 9.71 -3.40
C PRO A 5 36.84 9.56 -4.00
N LEU A 6 36.04 8.78 -3.32
CA LEU A 6 34.58 8.74 -3.56
C LEU A 6 34.10 10.20 -3.47
N THR A 7 33.77 10.80 -4.61
CA THR A 7 33.08 12.08 -4.65
C THR A 7 31.82 11.91 -3.82
N ALA A 8 31.69 12.70 -2.77
CA ALA A 8 30.48 12.72 -1.96
C ALA A 8 29.30 12.91 -2.91
N LEU A 9 28.40 11.94 -2.96
CA LEU A 9 27.22 11.98 -3.80
C LEU A 9 26.48 13.29 -3.51
N ARG A 10 26.26 14.11 -4.54
CA ARG A 10 25.50 15.36 -4.41
C ARG A 10 24.11 15.03 -3.91
N LYS A 11 23.71 15.59 -2.79
CA LYS A 11 22.38 15.45 -2.24
C LYS A 11 21.38 16.23 -3.08
N LEU A 12 20.24 15.59 -3.36
CA LEU A 12 19.13 16.22 -4.07
C LEU A 12 18.16 16.88 -3.09
N PRO A 13 17.58 18.04 -3.40
CA PRO A 13 16.66 18.75 -2.51
C PRO A 13 15.29 18.05 -2.47
N VAL A 14 15.29 16.84 -1.95
CA VAL A 14 14.12 15.97 -1.77
C VAL A 14 14.15 15.43 -0.36
N SER A 15 13.02 15.52 0.34
CA SER A 15 12.80 14.87 1.63
C SER A 15 12.19 13.50 1.40
N VAL A 16 12.77 12.45 1.95
CA VAL A 16 12.21 11.10 1.88
C VAL A 16 11.44 10.78 3.15
N LEU A 17 10.23 10.25 3.00
CA LEU A 17 9.39 9.77 4.09
C LEU A 17 9.24 8.25 3.99
N ILE A 18 9.70 7.53 5.02
CA ILE A 18 9.62 6.06 5.11
C ILE A 18 8.74 5.69 6.31
N PRO A 19 7.52 5.18 6.10
CA PRO A 19 6.70 4.63 7.18
C PRO A 19 7.21 3.23 7.55
N ALA A 20 7.56 3.01 8.82
CA ALA A 20 8.13 1.75 9.30
C ALA A 20 7.33 1.13 10.45
N ARG A 21 7.37 -0.20 10.55
CA ARG A 21 6.99 -0.99 11.72
C ARG A 21 7.54 -2.41 11.60
N ASN A 22 8.53 -2.76 12.42
CA ASN A 22 9.19 -4.07 12.40
C ASN A 22 9.72 -4.43 11.00
N GLU A 23 10.63 -3.59 10.48
CA GLU A 23 11.16 -3.64 9.12
C GLU A 23 12.69 -3.82 9.09
N GLU A 24 13.29 -4.38 10.15
CA GLU A 24 14.76 -4.56 10.25
C GLU A 24 15.38 -5.26 9.03
N VAL A 25 14.62 -6.14 8.36
CA VAL A 25 15.08 -6.87 7.18
C VAL A 25 15.11 -6.00 5.92
N ASN A 26 14.12 -5.12 5.75
CA ASN A 26 13.95 -4.31 4.54
C ASN A 26 14.66 -2.95 4.60
N LEU A 27 14.72 -2.36 5.78
CA LEU A 27 15.25 -1.00 5.99
C LEU A 27 16.67 -0.78 5.46
N PRO A 28 17.66 -1.70 5.65
CA PRO A 28 19.02 -1.44 5.17
C PRO A 28 19.07 -1.11 3.68
N ALA A 29 18.46 -1.97 2.84
CA ALA A 29 18.48 -1.77 1.41
C ALA A 29 17.57 -0.61 0.95
N CYS A 30 16.48 -0.31 1.68
CA CYS A 30 15.66 0.87 1.44
C CYS A 30 16.47 2.15 1.68
N LEU A 31 17.06 2.28 2.85
CA LEU A 31 17.85 3.45 3.25
C LEU A 31 19.07 3.68 2.35
N GLU A 32 19.76 2.61 1.95
CA GLU A 32 20.86 2.70 0.98
C GLU A 32 20.34 3.27 -0.36
N SER A 33 19.19 2.80 -0.85
CA SER A 33 18.63 3.26 -2.11
C SER A 33 18.18 4.72 -2.12
N VAL A 34 17.90 5.30 -0.95
CA VAL A 34 17.47 6.70 -0.82
C VAL A 34 18.62 7.62 -0.34
N SER A 35 19.85 7.15 -0.35
CA SER A 35 21.03 7.88 0.11
C SER A 35 21.34 9.17 -0.67
N GLN A 36 20.74 9.40 -1.83
CA GLN A 36 20.86 10.65 -2.58
C GLN A 36 19.92 11.76 -2.08
N ALA A 37 18.93 11.46 -1.25
CA ALA A 37 18.06 12.46 -0.65
C ALA A 37 18.82 13.41 0.31
N ASP A 38 18.41 14.69 0.38
CA ASP A 38 18.98 15.64 1.32
C ASP A 38 18.60 15.30 2.76
N GLU A 39 17.36 14.86 2.99
CA GLU A 39 16.91 14.38 4.29
C GLU A 39 16.04 13.13 4.18
N VAL A 40 16.10 12.28 5.21
CA VAL A 40 15.31 11.05 5.31
C VAL A 40 14.65 11.01 6.68
N PHE A 41 13.32 10.91 6.70
CA PHE A 41 12.53 10.63 7.88
C PHE A 41 12.06 9.17 7.87
N VAL A 42 12.33 8.46 8.97
CA VAL A 42 11.70 7.16 9.23
C VAL A 42 10.66 7.36 10.33
N VAL A 43 9.38 7.19 9.96
CA VAL A 43 8.27 7.32 10.90
C VAL A 43 7.89 5.95 11.41
N ASP A 44 8.32 5.66 12.63
CA ASP A 44 8.23 4.35 13.24
C ASP A 44 6.98 4.20 14.12
N SER A 45 6.25 3.12 13.97
CA SER A 45 5.09 2.77 14.81
C SER A 45 5.47 1.78 15.90
N GLN A 46 6.37 2.19 16.78
CA GLN A 46 6.76 1.44 17.97
C GLN A 46 7.30 0.04 17.60
N SER A 47 8.27 -0.02 16.71
CA SER A 47 8.96 -1.25 16.37
C SER A 47 9.62 -1.89 17.60
N SER A 48 9.55 -3.21 17.67
CA SER A 48 10.15 -4.04 18.72
C SER A 48 11.43 -4.75 18.28
N ASP A 49 11.79 -4.61 16.99
CA ASP A 49 13.01 -5.11 16.38
C ASP A 49 14.08 -4.02 16.26
N ARG A 50 15.10 -4.25 15.46
CA ARG A 50 16.20 -3.30 15.28
C ARG A 50 15.91 -2.16 14.26
N SER A 51 14.66 -1.96 13.87
CA SER A 51 14.28 -0.95 12.85
C SER A 51 14.78 0.46 13.19
N ILE A 52 14.68 0.88 14.47
CA ILE A 52 15.14 2.20 14.94
C ILE A 52 16.66 2.32 14.84
N GLU A 53 17.39 1.37 15.46
CA GLU A 53 18.86 1.33 15.44
C GLU A 53 19.42 1.38 14.01
N ILE A 54 18.84 0.57 13.11
CA ILE A 54 19.23 0.55 11.71
C ILE A 54 19.00 1.93 11.07
N SER A 55 17.82 2.51 11.25
CA SER A 55 17.47 3.80 10.63
C SER A 55 18.44 4.91 11.06
N GLU A 56 18.75 5.00 12.35
CA GLU A 56 19.69 5.96 12.89
C GLU A 56 21.12 5.73 12.38
N SER A 57 21.55 4.47 12.21
CA SER A 57 22.88 4.13 11.69
C SER A 57 23.11 4.58 10.24
N TYR A 58 22.03 4.73 9.45
CA TYR A 58 22.05 5.30 8.10
C TYR A 58 21.86 6.82 8.08
N GLY A 59 21.78 7.48 9.25
CA GLY A 59 21.61 8.92 9.38
C GLY A 59 20.19 9.43 9.13
N ALA A 60 19.18 8.56 9.16
CA ALA A 60 17.80 8.97 9.08
C ALA A 60 17.32 9.58 10.40
N THR A 61 16.44 10.59 10.30
CA THR A 61 15.72 11.12 11.47
C THR A 61 14.55 10.20 11.80
N VAL A 62 14.63 9.51 12.94
CA VAL A 62 13.54 8.62 13.39
C VAL A 62 12.54 9.40 14.22
N VAL A 63 11.26 9.28 13.85
CA VAL A 63 10.14 9.92 14.56
C VAL A 63 9.14 8.86 14.97
N GLN A 64 8.76 8.83 16.25
CA GLN A 64 7.79 7.87 16.77
C GLN A 64 6.36 8.31 16.48
N PHE A 65 5.58 7.42 15.88
CA PHE A 65 4.17 7.61 15.64
C PHE A 65 3.33 6.70 16.54
N HIS A 66 2.41 7.31 17.27
CA HIS A 66 1.48 6.61 18.17
C HIS A 66 0.07 6.64 17.59
N PHE A 67 -0.34 5.55 16.96
CA PHE A 67 -1.66 5.46 16.37
C PHE A 67 -2.75 5.31 17.44
N ASN A 68 -3.70 6.24 17.46
CA ASN A 68 -4.82 6.26 18.39
C ASN A 68 -6.10 5.60 17.84
N GLY A 69 -6.00 4.92 16.68
CA GLY A 69 -7.15 4.28 16.03
C GLY A 69 -8.00 5.19 15.15
N ARG A 70 -7.62 6.47 15.00
CA ARG A 70 -8.33 7.48 14.21
C ARG A 70 -7.42 8.15 13.19
N SER A 71 -8.00 8.76 12.16
CA SER A 71 -7.26 9.64 11.25
C SER A 71 -6.72 10.88 11.96
N PRO A 72 -5.56 11.43 11.53
CA PRO A 72 -4.79 10.97 10.38
C PRO A 72 -3.99 9.71 10.69
N LYS A 73 -3.80 8.84 9.68
CA LYS A 73 -2.86 7.73 9.72
C LYS A 73 -1.43 8.25 9.51
N LYS A 74 -0.46 7.34 9.55
CA LYS A 74 0.97 7.64 9.60
C LYS A 74 1.47 8.58 8.50
N LYS A 75 1.14 8.33 7.22
CA LYS A 75 1.64 9.16 6.11
C LYS A 75 1.04 10.57 6.16
N ASN A 76 -0.28 10.70 6.36
CA ASN A 76 -0.90 12.02 6.49
C ASN A 76 -0.42 12.75 7.74
N TRP A 77 -0.33 12.07 8.87
CA TRP A 77 0.22 12.67 10.08
C TRP A 77 1.64 13.19 9.83
N SER A 78 2.47 12.43 9.14
CA SER A 78 3.84 12.82 8.80
C SER A 78 3.88 14.06 7.91
N LEU A 79 3.03 14.11 6.87
CA LEU A 79 2.94 15.26 5.97
C LEU A 79 2.45 16.55 6.66
N GLU A 80 1.76 16.42 7.79
CA GLU A 80 1.22 17.54 8.58
C GLU A 80 2.19 18.00 9.69
N ASN A 81 3.02 17.10 10.22
CA ASN A 81 3.74 17.35 11.46
C ASN A 81 5.27 17.35 11.33
N LEU A 82 5.83 16.77 10.24
CA LEU A 82 7.28 16.75 10.07
C LEU A 82 7.81 18.08 9.50
N PRO A 83 8.97 18.56 9.98
CA PRO A 83 9.58 19.80 9.52
C PRO A 83 10.40 19.57 8.25
N PHE A 84 9.73 19.24 7.14
CA PHE A 84 10.41 19.06 5.86
C PHE A 84 11.14 20.34 5.44
N ARG A 85 12.45 20.20 5.13
CA ARG A 85 13.26 21.33 4.64
C ARG A 85 13.12 21.54 3.14
N ASN A 86 12.78 20.47 2.42
CA ASN A 86 12.64 20.49 0.97
C ASN A 86 11.18 20.59 0.55
N GLU A 87 10.93 21.27 -0.54
CA GLU A 87 9.60 21.42 -1.12
C GLU A 87 9.02 20.08 -1.61
N TRP A 88 9.90 19.20 -2.12
CA TRP A 88 9.53 17.90 -2.64
C TRP A 88 9.65 16.81 -1.58
N VAL A 89 8.60 16.02 -1.44
CA VAL A 89 8.60 14.80 -0.64
C VAL A 89 8.46 13.57 -1.54
N LEU A 90 9.31 12.57 -1.29
CA LEU A 90 9.23 11.25 -1.88
C LEU A 90 8.82 10.24 -0.81
N ILE A 91 7.68 9.58 -1.00
CA ILE A 91 7.21 8.55 -0.07
C ILE A 91 7.68 7.18 -0.57
N VAL A 92 8.43 6.47 0.28
CA VAL A 92 9.04 5.17 -0.03
C VAL A 92 8.65 4.19 1.07
N ASP A 93 7.99 3.09 0.73
CA ASP A 93 7.71 2.02 1.69
C ASP A 93 9.00 1.19 1.93
N CYS A 94 9.17 0.56 3.09
CA CYS A 94 10.42 -0.11 3.46
C CYS A 94 10.84 -1.23 2.49
N ASP A 95 9.90 -1.81 1.76
CA ASP A 95 10.11 -2.84 0.75
C ASP A 95 10.30 -2.27 -0.68
N GLU A 96 10.42 -0.95 -0.82
CA GLU A 96 10.68 -0.26 -2.09
C GLU A 96 12.14 0.19 -2.19
N ARG A 97 12.64 0.30 -3.43
CA ARG A 97 14.02 0.74 -3.76
C ARG A 97 13.99 1.74 -4.89
N ILE A 98 14.70 2.84 -4.72
CA ILE A 98 14.89 3.85 -5.76
C ILE A 98 16.18 3.52 -6.51
N THR A 99 16.07 3.33 -7.83
CA THR A 99 17.24 3.02 -8.68
C THR A 99 18.04 4.30 -8.99
N PRO A 100 19.33 4.17 -9.34
CA PRO A 100 20.12 5.33 -9.76
C PRO A 100 19.52 6.07 -10.96
N GLU A 101 18.91 5.34 -11.90
CA GLU A 101 18.24 5.89 -13.08
C GLU A 101 17.00 6.69 -12.68
N LEU A 102 16.21 6.17 -11.74
CA LEU A 102 15.04 6.88 -11.21
C LEU A 102 15.46 8.14 -10.44
N TRP A 103 16.57 8.11 -9.68
CA TRP A 103 17.11 9.30 -9.03
C TRP A 103 17.51 10.39 -10.02
N ALA A 104 18.15 10.01 -11.14
CA ALA A 104 18.51 10.97 -12.19
C ALA A 104 17.26 11.61 -12.83
N GLU A 105 16.19 10.84 -12.99
CA GLU A 105 14.93 11.35 -13.50
C GLU A 105 14.21 12.25 -12.46
N ILE A 106 14.24 11.89 -11.17
CA ILE A 106 13.70 12.70 -10.06
C ILE A 106 14.40 14.07 -10.03
N GLU A 107 15.73 14.11 -10.19
CA GLU A 107 16.48 15.37 -10.23
C GLU A 107 15.94 16.30 -11.32
N GLN A 108 15.69 15.79 -12.51
CA GLN A 108 15.12 16.58 -13.62
C GLN A 108 13.66 16.97 -13.37
N ALA A 109 12.89 16.03 -12.81
CA ALA A 109 11.48 16.23 -12.53
C ALA A 109 11.24 17.36 -11.51
N THR A 110 12.06 17.43 -10.46
CA THR A 110 11.95 18.45 -9.41
C THR A 110 12.27 19.87 -9.91
N LEU A 111 12.97 20.00 -11.02
CA LEU A 111 13.26 21.29 -11.66
C LEU A 111 12.12 21.78 -12.57
N ASN A 112 11.17 20.92 -12.93
CA ASN A 112 10.06 21.29 -13.81
C ASN A 112 8.93 21.97 -13.02
N PRO A 113 8.62 23.26 -13.24
CA PRO A 113 7.59 23.98 -12.52
C PRO A 113 6.15 23.62 -12.95
N GLU A 114 6.00 22.88 -14.04
CA GLU A 114 4.70 22.57 -14.65
C GLU A 114 3.90 21.57 -13.80
N PHE A 115 4.60 20.65 -13.11
CA PHE A 115 3.97 19.59 -12.32
C PHE A 115 4.15 19.81 -10.82
N GLN A 116 3.11 19.44 -10.07
CA GLN A 116 3.12 19.46 -8.61
C GLN A 116 3.39 18.07 -7.99
N GLY A 117 3.39 17.06 -8.82
CA GLY A 117 3.73 15.69 -8.41
C GLY A 117 3.88 14.75 -9.58
N TYR A 118 4.41 13.57 -9.29
CA TYR A 118 4.73 12.55 -10.28
C TYR A 118 4.31 11.17 -9.84
N TYR A 119 3.70 10.45 -10.76
CA TYR A 119 3.48 9.02 -10.64
C TYR A 119 4.78 8.28 -10.93
N LEU A 120 5.14 7.39 -10.03
CA LEU A 120 6.21 6.40 -10.18
C LEU A 120 5.59 5.04 -10.46
N ASN A 121 6.19 4.30 -11.38
CA ASN A 121 5.77 2.96 -11.69
C ASN A 121 6.56 1.94 -10.85
N ARG A 122 5.89 0.88 -10.37
CA ARG A 122 6.51 -0.15 -9.52
C ARG A 122 6.72 -1.46 -10.27
N LYS A 123 7.94 -1.99 -10.21
CA LYS A 123 8.24 -3.38 -10.55
C LYS A 123 8.07 -4.26 -9.33
N VAL A 124 7.01 -5.04 -9.31
CA VAL A 124 6.68 -5.93 -8.19
C VAL A 124 7.44 -7.25 -8.34
N PHE A 125 8.27 -7.59 -7.34
CA PHE A 125 8.98 -8.86 -7.27
C PHE A 125 8.26 -9.83 -6.33
N PHE A 126 8.12 -11.07 -6.78
CA PHE A 126 7.54 -12.14 -5.99
C PHE A 126 8.36 -13.42 -6.17
N LEU A 127 8.79 -14.04 -5.08
CA LEU A 127 9.71 -15.19 -5.08
C LEU A 127 10.98 -14.95 -5.93
N GLY A 128 11.55 -13.73 -5.84
CA GLY A 128 12.76 -13.35 -6.57
C GLY A 128 12.55 -13.05 -8.06
N GLN A 129 11.33 -13.11 -8.58
CA GLN A 129 11.02 -12.85 -9.99
C GLN A 129 10.11 -11.62 -10.14
N TRP A 130 10.41 -10.78 -11.14
CA TRP A 130 9.52 -9.68 -11.52
C TRP A 130 8.19 -10.22 -12.10
N ILE A 131 7.07 -9.86 -11.50
CA ILE A 131 5.73 -10.14 -12.03
C ILE A 131 5.36 -9.04 -13.02
N ARG A 132 5.58 -9.32 -14.29
CA ARG A 132 5.37 -8.35 -15.36
C ARG A 132 3.94 -8.35 -15.90
N PHE A 133 3.32 -9.51 -15.91
CA PHE A 133 2.00 -9.72 -16.50
C PHE A 133 0.89 -9.75 -15.43
N GLY A 134 -0.28 -10.25 -15.77
CA GLY A 134 -1.39 -10.32 -14.84
C GLY A 134 -2.00 -8.94 -14.47
N GLY A 135 -1.61 -7.87 -15.15
CA GLY A 135 -2.02 -6.49 -14.84
C GLY A 135 -1.33 -5.93 -13.60
N LYS A 136 -0.12 -6.45 -13.27
CA LYS A 136 0.73 -5.96 -12.21
C LYS A 136 1.73 -4.91 -12.67
N TYR A 137 1.91 -4.79 -13.99
CA TYR A 137 2.73 -3.76 -14.59
C TYR A 137 2.01 -3.18 -15.82
N PRO A 138 1.98 -1.84 -15.98
CA PRO A 138 2.47 -0.82 -15.05
C PRO A 138 1.60 -0.70 -13.78
N ASP A 139 2.23 -0.36 -12.63
CA ASP A 139 1.57 -0.10 -11.35
C ASP A 139 1.92 1.30 -10.85
N TRP A 140 1.14 2.27 -11.30
CA TRP A 140 1.38 3.69 -11.09
C TRP A 140 0.93 4.14 -9.70
N ASN A 141 1.85 4.79 -8.96
CA ASN A 141 1.60 5.35 -7.64
C ASN A 141 2.13 6.78 -7.56
N LEU A 142 1.32 7.71 -7.08
CA LEU A 142 1.74 9.08 -6.83
C LEU A 142 2.60 9.10 -5.58
N ARG A 143 3.92 9.22 -5.74
CA ARG A 143 4.90 9.06 -4.68
C ARG A 143 5.81 10.28 -4.49
N LEU A 144 6.09 11.04 -5.54
CA LEU A 144 6.87 12.28 -5.50
C LEU A 144 5.92 13.46 -5.69
N PHE A 145 5.87 14.39 -4.73
CA PHE A 145 5.02 15.58 -4.84
C PHE A 145 5.48 16.70 -3.90
N ARG A 146 5.03 17.93 -4.15
CA ARG A 146 5.23 19.05 -3.23
C ARG A 146 4.44 18.79 -1.96
N HIS A 147 5.13 18.73 -0.80
CA HIS A 147 4.55 18.22 0.45
C HIS A 147 3.30 19.00 0.92
N GLU A 148 3.16 20.28 0.55
CA GLU A 148 1.99 21.09 0.88
C GLU A 148 0.79 20.81 -0.01
N MET A 149 0.98 20.24 -1.21
CA MET A 149 -0.04 20.10 -2.25
C MET A 149 -0.76 18.76 -2.22
N GLY A 150 -0.20 17.74 -1.57
CA GLY A 150 -0.72 16.37 -1.59
C GLY A 150 -1.08 15.84 -0.20
N ARG A 151 -2.20 15.13 -0.11
CA ARG A 151 -2.63 14.39 1.09
C ARG A 151 -3.28 13.08 0.68
N TYR A 152 -3.10 12.04 1.48
CA TYR A 152 -3.86 10.82 1.31
C TYR A 152 -5.32 11.06 1.65
N GLU A 153 -6.23 10.48 0.85
CA GLU A 153 -7.65 10.51 1.15
C GLU A 153 -7.95 9.81 2.48
N ASN A 154 -9.04 10.19 3.12
CA ASN A 154 -9.50 9.53 4.33
C ASN A 154 -10.57 8.49 3.98
N LEU A 155 -10.22 7.20 4.06
CA LEU A 155 -11.15 6.09 3.84
C LEU A 155 -11.75 5.54 5.14
N SER A 156 -11.49 6.17 6.29
CA SER A 156 -12.05 5.72 7.57
C SER A 156 -13.55 5.99 7.59
N THR A 157 -14.33 4.94 7.43
CA THR A 157 -15.77 4.94 7.71
C THR A 157 -16.04 4.36 9.09
N GLU A 158 -17.06 4.88 9.74
CA GLU A 158 -17.48 4.44 11.07
C GLU A 158 -17.79 2.92 11.05
N GLY A 159 -17.25 2.17 12.01
CA GLY A 159 -17.41 0.72 12.10
C GLY A 159 -16.46 -0.13 11.23
N MET A 160 -15.61 0.48 10.39
CA MET A 160 -14.62 -0.28 9.63
C MET A 160 -13.42 -0.67 10.49
N ARG A 161 -13.03 -1.94 10.41
CA ARG A 161 -11.74 -2.37 10.91
C ARG A 161 -10.64 -1.67 10.14
N ASN A 162 -9.86 -0.90 10.85
CA ASN A 162 -8.76 -0.17 10.27
C ASN A 162 -7.68 -1.14 9.71
N THR A 163 -7.11 -0.82 8.56
CA THR A 163 -5.93 -1.52 8.00
C THR A 163 -4.68 -1.35 8.86
N GLY A 164 -4.82 -0.71 10.02
CA GLY A 164 -3.74 -0.30 10.89
C GLY A 164 -3.41 1.18 10.75
N ASP A 165 -2.21 1.52 11.13
CA ASP A 165 -1.69 2.87 11.26
C ASP A 165 -1.16 3.48 9.95
N ASN A 166 -1.08 2.69 8.87
CA ASN A 166 -0.54 3.12 7.57
C ASN A 166 -1.64 3.17 6.49
N GLU A 167 -1.50 4.11 5.57
CA GLU A 167 -2.34 4.22 4.38
C GLU A 167 -1.93 3.14 3.38
N VAL A 168 -2.82 2.17 3.14
CA VAL A 168 -2.59 1.01 2.26
C VAL A 168 -3.47 1.08 1.01
N HIS A 169 -4.71 1.53 1.18
CA HIS A 169 -5.71 1.59 0.12
C HIS A 169 -6.09 3.03 -0.25
N GLU A 170 -5.57 3.99 0.50
CA GLU A 170 -5.76 5.40 0.29
C GLU A 170 -4.86 5.90 -0.86
N HIS A 171 -5.40 6.77 -1.70
CA HIS A 171 -4.67 7.43 -2.77
C HIS A 171 -4.33 8.87 -2.40
N VAL A 172 -3.21 9.37 -2.90
CA VAL A 172 -2.88 10.78 -2.74
C VAL A 172 -3.79 11.61 -3.64
N ILE A 173 -4.44 12.60 -3.04
CA ILE A 173 -5.14 13.67 -3.74
C ILE A 173 -4.16 14.84 -3.82
N LEU A 174 -3.89 15.31 -5.02
CA LEU A 174 -2.96 16.39 -5.30
C LEU A 174 -3.69 17.57 -5.97
N ASN A 175 -3.44 18.77 -5.49
CA ASN A 175 -3.91 20.00 -6.12
C ASN A 175 -2.89 20.47 -7.15
N GLY A 176 -3.14 20.21 -8.44
CA GLY A 176 -2.28 20.62 -9.53
C GLY A 176 -2.03 19.56 -10.59
N ALA A 177 -1.22 19.90 -11.58
CA ALA A 177 -0.85 18.98 -12.65
C ALA A 177 0.09 17.88 -12.15
N VAL A 178 -0.06 16.68 -12.69
CA VAL A 178 0.77 15.50 -12.36
C VAL A 178 1.46 14.97 -13.61
N GLY A 179 2.74 14.59 -13.45
CA GLY A 179 3.53 13.93 -14.47
C GLY A 179 3.69 12.43 -14.20
N TYR A 180 4.38 11.74 -15.11
CA TYR A 180 4.72 10.33 -15.00
C TYR A 180 6.21 10.18 -15.25
N LEU A 181 6.92 9.54 -14.30
CA LEU A 181 8.31 9.17 -14.49
C LEU A 181 8.39 7.89 -15.32
N LYS A 182 9.45 7.76 -16.12
CA LYS A 182 9.65 6.61 -17.02
C LYS A 182 10.37 5.47 -16.32
N GLU A 183 11.28 5.82 -15.41
CA GLU A 183 12.07 4.86 -14.68
C GLU A 183 11.26 4.24 -13.54
N ASP A 184 11.56 2.98 -13.23
CA ASP A 184 10.78 2.19 -12.30
C ASP A 184 11.38 2.18 -10.90
N MET A 185 10.52 2.21 -9.90
CA MET A 185 10.83 1.86 -8.53
C MET A 185 10.70 0.34 -8.34
N LEU A 186 11.63 -0.28 -7.62
CA LEU A 186 11.55 -1.71 -7.33
C LEU A 186 10.75 -1.92 -6.04
N HIS A 187 9.78 -2.83 -6.09
CA HIS A 187 9.03 -3.28 -4.91
C HIS A 187 9.39 -4.73 -4.64
N ILE A 188 10.24 -4.92 -3.63
CA ILE A 188 10.81 -6.22 -3.26
C ILE A 188 10.31 -6.57 -1.85
N ASP A 189 9.06 -6.95 -1.79
CA ASP A 189 8.42 -7.41 -0.55
C ASP A 189 8.89 -8.85 -0.25
N PHE A 190 10.15 -8.98 0.10
CA PHE A 190 10.73 -10.29 0.37
C PHE A 190 10.85 -10.55 1.88
N ARG A 191 9.74 -10.91 2.45
CA ARG A 191 9.73 -11.72 3.68
C ARG A 191 9.59 -13.19 3.27
N ASP A 192 8.70 -13.92 3.83
CA ASP A 192 8.35 -15.29 3.43
C ASP A 192 6.86 -15.40 3.04
N ILE A 193 6.47 -16.56 2.55
CA ILE A 193 5.06 -16.83 2.20
C ILE A 193 4.15 -16.77 3.44
N TYR A 194 4.65 -17.15 4.62
CA TYR A 194 3.88 -17.08 5.87
C TYR A 194 3.45 -15.63 6.15
N GLN A 195 4.39 -14.69 6.13
CA GLN A 195 4.10 -13.26 6.37
C GLN A 195 3.25 -12.65 5.26
N TRP A 196 3.44 -13.07 4.01
CA TRP A 196 2.58 -12.67 2.91
C TRP A 196 1.12 -13.08 3.16
N LEU A 197 0.89 -14.35 3.52
CA LEU A 197 -0.45 -14.89 3.82
C LEU A 197 -1.08 -14.20 5.03
N GLU A 198 -0.32 -14.02 6.12
CA GLU A 198 -0.78 -13.33 7.32
C GLU A 198 -1.24 -11.89 7.02
N ARG A 199 -0.45 -11.14 6.27
CA ARG A 199 -0.78 -9.78 5.85
C ARG A 199 -2.04 -9.76 4.98
N HIS A 200 -2.16 -10.64 4.00
CA HIS A 200 -3.34 -10.73 3.15
C HIS A 200 -4.58 -11.21 3.92
N ASN A 201 -4.40 -12.05 4.92
CA ASN A 201 -5.49 -12.39 5.83
C ASN A 201 -6.01 -11.15 6.59
N ARG A 202 -5.13 -10.26 7.04
CA ARG A 202 -5.55 -8.98 7.66
C ARG A 202 -6.24 -8.06 6.65
N TYR A 203 -5.69 -7.90 5.45
CA TYR A 203 -6.27 -7.08 4.41
C TYR A 203 -7.65 -7.57 3.97
N SER A 204 -7.87 -8.89 3.92
CA SER A 204 -9.18 -9.45 3.56
C SER A 204 -10.28 -9.12 4.57
N ASN A 205 -9.97 -8.82 5.84
CA ASN A 205 -10.95 -8.33 6.81
C ASN A 205 -11.50 -6.95 6.39
N TRP A 206 -10.57 -6.05 6.02
CA TRP A 206 -10.94 -4.71 5.58
C TRP A 206 -11.71 -4.75 4.25
N GLU A 207 -11.21 -5.52 3.26
CA GLU A 207 -11.89 -5.65 1.97
C GLU A 207 -13.30 -6.25 2.10
N ALA A 208 -13.48 -7.22 2.98
CA ALA A 208 -14.80 -7.80 3.26
C ALA A 208 -15.77 -6.75 3.82
N GLN A 209 -15.30 -5.89 4.74
CA GLN A 209 -16.10 -4.78 5.28
C GLN A 209 -16.46 -3.76 4.18
N VAL A 210 -15.50 -3.42 3.31
CA VAL A 210 -15.74 -2.56 2.15
C VAL A 210 -16.81 -3.16 1.25
N PHE A 211 -16.72 -4.46 0.94
CA PHE A 211 -17.71 -5.16 0.10
C PHE A 211 -19.08 -5.18 0.76
N TYR A 212 -19.11 -5.40 2.09
CA TYR A 212 -20.35 -5.34 2.86
C TYR A 212 -21.00 -3.95 2.75
N ASN A 213 -20.22 -2.89 2.98
CA ASN A 213 -20.72 -1.51 2.92
C ASN A 213 -21.22 -1.16 1.50
N LEU A 214 -20.49 -1.55 0.45
CA LEU A 214 -20.89 -1.32 -0.94
C LEU A 214 -22.20 -2.05 -1.30
N ARG A 215 -22.40 -3.27 -0.80
CA ARG A 215 -23.66 -4.03 -1.05
C ARG A 215 -24.87 -3.44 -0.35
N HIS A 216 -24.65 -2.84 0.83
CA HIS A 216 -25.74 -2.33 1.67
C HIS A 216 -25.91 -0.80 1.59
N GLY A 217 -25.23 -0.13 0.66
CA GLY A 217 -25.33 1.32 0.50
C GLY A 217 -24.84 2.13 1.71
N LYS A 218 -23.99 1.52 2.55
CA LYS A 218 -23.46 2.15 3.76
C LYS A 218 -22.17 2.94 3.49
N GLY A 219 -22.28 4.00 2.71
CA GLY A 219 -21.19 4.96 2.50
C GLY A 219 -20.36 4.74 1.24
N GLU A 220 -19.81 5.82 0.72
CA GLU A 220 -18.85 5.82 -0.37
C GLU A 220 -17.44 5.56 0.14
N MET A 221 -16.61 4.96 -0.71
CA MET A 221 -15.20 4.71 -0.41
C MET A 221 -14.37 5.99 -0.65
N GLY A 222 -14.29 6.87 0.36
CA GLY A 222 -13.46 8.07 0.32
C GLY A 222 -14.02 9.20 -0.57
N THR A 223 -13.22 10.24 -0.77
CA THR A 223 -13.60 11.47 -1.48
C THR A 223 -13.55 11.36 -3.01
N ILE A 224 -12.90 10.32 -3.55
CA ILE A 224 -12.81 10.12 -5.01
C ILE A 224 -14.06 9.37 -5.49
N GLU A 225 -14.82 9.96 -6.38
CA GLU A 225 -16.03 9.36 -6.95
C GLU A 225 -15.74 8.20 -7.90
N ALA A 226 -16.71 7.28 -8.04
CA ALA A 226 -16.61 6.17 -8.99
C ALA A 226 -17.13 6.61 -10.35
N ASN A 227 -16.25 6.69 -11.36
CA ASN A 227 -16.59 7.14 -12.71
C ASN A 227 -15.90 6.26 -13.76
N LEU A 228 -16.69 5.68 -14.69
CA LEU A 228 -16.16 4.82 -15.76
C LEU A 228 -15.28 5.58 -16.75
N PHE A 229 -15.57 6.85 -16.98
CA PHE A 229 -14.89 7.71 -17.95
C PHE A 229 -13.86 8.65 -17.29
N GLY A 230 -13.68 8.55 -16.00
CA GLY A 230 -12.76 9.37 -15.22
C GLY A 230 -11.33 8.86 -15.21
N SER A 231 -10.56 9.28 -14.21
CA SER A 231 -9.19 8.86 -13.96
C SER A 231 -9.06 7.35 -13.76
N ALA A 232 -7.82 6.83 -13.75
CA ALA A 232 -7.57 5.40 -13.50
C ALA A 232 -8.11 4.93 -12.13
N VAL A 233 -8.07 5.80 -11.11
CA VAL A 233 -8.58 5.50 -9.77
C VAL A 233 -10.11 5.46 -9.77
N GLU A 234 -10.77 6.43 -10.39
CA GLU A 234 -12.24 6.48 -10.50
C GLU A 234 -12.80 5.27 -11.26
N ARG A 235 -12.14 4.88 -12.37
CA ARG A 235 -12.48 3.66 -13.11
C ARG A 235 -12.32 2.39 -12.28
N LYS A 236 -11.22 2.27 -11.51
CA LYS A 236 -11.02 1.13 -10.60
C LYS A 236 -12.15 1.07 -9.55
N ARG A 237 -12.58 2.20 -9.00
CA ARG A 237 -13.70 2.27 -8.05
C ARG A 237 -15.02 1.88 -8.69
N PHE A 238 -15.30 2.36 -9.91
CA PHE A 238 -16.49 1.96 -10.65
C PHE A 238 -16.52 0.45 -10.90
N LEU A 239 -15.42 -0.12 -11.38
CA LEU A 239 -15.30 -1.56 -11.60
C LEU A 239 -15.42 -2.35 -10.30
N LYS A 240 -14.94 -1.82 -9.18
CA LYS A 240 -15.10 -2.45 -7.86
C LYS A 240 -16.56 -2.52 -7.43
N LYS A 241 -17.37 -1.49 -7.69
CA LYS A 241 -18.82 -1.52 -7.43
C LYS A 241 -19.52 -2.66 -8.20
N ILE A 242 -19.11 -2.94 -9.44
CA ILE A 242 -19.62 -4.08 -10.22
C ILE A 242 -19.07 -5.41 -9.66
N TRP A 243 -17.76 -5.45 -9.40
CA TRP A 243 -17.06 -6.65 -8.95
C TRP A 243 -17.67 -7.27 -7.69
N VAL A 244 -18.09 -6.44 -6.75
CA VAL A 244 -18.67 -6.87 -5.46
C VAL A 244 -19.88 -7.79 -5.66
N HIS A 245 -20.66 -7.61 -6.73
CA HIS A 245 -21.89 -8.38 -7.01
C HIS A 245 -21.66 -9.62 -7.88
N LEU A 246 -20.46 -9.82 -8.44
CA LEU A 246 -20.21 -10.96 -9.32
C LEU A 246 -20.14 -12.29 -8.54
N PRO A 247 -20.68 -13.39 -9.11
CA PRO A 247 -20.47 -14.73 -8.57
C PRO A 247 -19.06 -15.25 -8.92
N PHE A 248 -18.63 -16.33 -8.27
CA PHE A 248 -17.39 -17.06 -8.58
C PHE A 248 -16.12 -16.18 -8.64
N LYS A 249 -16.07 -15.10 -7.86
CA LYS A 249 -14.98 -14.13 -7.86
C LYS A 249 -13.58 -14.74 -7.80
N PRO A 250 -13.27 -15.76 -6.96
CA PRO A 250 -11.95 -16.38 -6.95
C PRO A 250 -11.51 -16.94 -8.30
N THR A 251 -12.41 -17.67 -8.96
CA THR A 251 -12.16 -18.25 -10.30
C THR A 251 -12.01 -17.17 -11.36
N LEU A 252 -12.90 -16.17 -11.34
CA LEU A 252 -12.81 -15.02 -12.24
C LEU A 252 -11.52 -14.23 -12.04
N ARG A 253 -11.10 -14.03 -10.78
CA ARG A 253 -9.84 -13.34 -10.45
C ARG A 253 -8.64 -14.09 -11.02
N PHE A 254 -8.59 -15.41 -10.84
CA PHE A 254 -7.53 -16.23 -11.43
C PHE A 254 -7.53 -16.16 -12.95
N PHE A 255 -8.68 -16.34 -13.58
CA PHE A 255 -8.82 -16.32 -15.04
C PHE A 255 -8.41 -14.96 -15.62
N LEU A 256 -8.89 -13.86 -15.03
CA LEU A 256 -8.52 -12.50 -15.44
C LEU A 256 -7.02 -12.25 -15.32
N PHE A 257 -6.40 -12.67 -14.21
CA PHE A 257 -4.97 -12.49 -14.00
C PHE A 257 -4.14 -13.40 -14.92
N TYR A 258 -4.43 -14.71 -14.85
CA TYR A 258 -3.55 -15.71 -15.44
C TYR A 258 -3.73 -15.87 -16.95
N VAL A 259 -4.99 -15.84 -17.42
CA VAL A 259 -5.30 -16.04 -18.84
C VAL A 259 -5.42 -14.71 -19.58
N LEU A 260 -6.39 -13.86 -19.22
CA LEU A 260 -6.69 -12.66 -20.00
C LEU A 260 -5.59 -11.60 -19.93
N ARG A 261 -4.89 -11.51 -18.80
CA ARG A 261 -3.75 -10.58 -18.62
C ARG A 261 -2.41 -11.27 -18.73
N LEU A 262 -2.38 -12.46 -19.33
CA LEU A 262 -1.16 -13.19 -19.69
C LEU A 262 -0.23 -13.54 -18.52
N GLY A 263 -0.76 -13.63 -17.28
CA GLY A 263 0.04 -13.96 -16.08
C GLY A 263 0.79 -15.30 -16.18
N PHE A 264 0.41 -16.21 -17.11
CA PHE A 264 1.11 -17.44 -17.39
C PHE A 264 2.51 -17.20 -17.99
N LEU A 265 2.76 -16.03 -18.59
CA LEU A 265 4.08 -15.68 -19.13
C LEU A 265 5.13 -15.42 -18.03
N ASP A 266 4.70 -15.17 -16.81
CA ASP A 266 5.57 -15.08 -15.63
C ASP A 266 5.90 -16.46 -15.03
N GLY A 267 5.61 -17.55 -15.75
CA GLY A 267 5.97 -18.91 -15.39
C GLY A 267 5.40 -19.37 -14.03
N LYS A 268 6.24 -20.07 -13.24
CA LYS A 268 5.81 -20.61 -11.93
C LYS A 268 5.45 -19.50 -10.93
N ALA A 269 6.18 -18.38 -10.94
CA ALA A 269 5.88 -17.24 -10.06
C ALA A 269 4.53 -16.63 -10.40
N GLY A 270 4.23 -16.42 -11.69
CA GLY A 270 2.94 -15.93 -12.16
C GLY A 270 1.78 -16.86 -11.79
N TYR A 271 1.95 -18.18 -11.97
CA TYR A 271 0.94 -19.16 -11.54
C TYR A 271 0.68 -19.10 -10.03
N THR A 272 1.76 -19.15 -9.25
CA THR A 272 1.66 -19.14 -7.78
C THR A 272 1.02 -17.84 -7.29
N TYR A 273 1.46 -16.71 -7.82
CA TYR A 273 0.88 -15.41 -7.49
C TYR A 273 -0.60 -15.34 -7.86
N GLY A 274 -0.97 -15.81 -9.06
CA GLY A 274 -2.37 -15.86 -9.51
C GLY A 274 -3.25 -16.73 -8.59
N ARG A 275 -2.72 -17.87 -8.11
CA ARG A 275 -3.43 -18.73 -7.15
C ARG A 275 -3.59 -18.04 -5.78
N LEU A 276 -2.57 -17.36 -5.30
CA LEU A 276 -2.62 -16.64 -4.03
C LEU A 276 -3.61 -15.47 -4.06
N ILE A 277 -3.66 -14.68 -5.13
CA ILE A 277 -4.67 -13.61 -5.25
C ILE A 277 -6.09 -14.15 -5.42
N SER A 278 -6.26 -15.32 -6.03
CA SER A 278 -7.54 -16.04 -6.09
C SER A 278 -7.98 -16.52 -4.70
N GLN A 279 -7.04 -17.06 -3.92
CA GLN A 279 -7.29 -17.45 -2.53
C GLN A 279 -7.62 -16.25 -1.64
N TYR A 280 -6.95 -15.12 -1.83
CA TYR A 280 -7.28 -13.87 -1.16
C TYR A 280 -8.71 -13.42 -1.45
N GLU A 281 -9.15 -13.50 -2.73
CA GLU A 281 -10.53 -13.19 -3.12
C GLU A 281 -11.55 -14.15 -2.46
N PHE A 282 -11.17 -15.44 -2.29
CA PHE A 282 -11.99 -16.42 -1.58
C PHE A 282 -12.13 -16.05 -0.09
N GLN A 283 -11.02 -15.68 0.57
CA GLN A 283 -11.04 -15.23 1.97
C GLN A 283 -11.95 -14.01 2.18
N ILE A 284 -11.91 -13.02 1.26
CA ILE A 284 -12.84 -11.89 1.29
C ILE A 284 -14.28 -12.37 1.22
N GLY A 285 -14.57 -13.30 0.32
CA GLY A 285 -15.93 -13.86 0.14
C GLY A 285 -16.45 -14.54 1.41
N VAL A 286 -15.63 -15.37 2.06
CA VAL A 286 -16.01 -16.05 3.30
C VAL A 286 -16.26 -15.06 4.43
N LYS A 287 -15.37 -14.07 4.60
CA LYS A 287 -15.53 -13.01 5.64
C LYS A 287 -16.73 -12.10 5.36
N LEU A 288 -17.05 -11.89 4.08
CA LEU A 288 -18.27 -11.16 3.70
C LEU A 288 -19.54 -11.93 4.09
N LEU A 289 -19.57 -13.26 3.87
CA LEU A 289 -20.69 -14.11 4.31
C LEU A 289 -20.85 -14.06 5.84
N GLU A 290 -19.75 -14.10 6.59
CA GLU A 290 -19.76 -13.94 8.04
C GLU A 290 -20.38 -12.58 8.45
N LEU A 291 -19.95 -11.48 7.80
CA LEU A 291 -20.52 -10.16 8.05
C LEU A 291 -22.00 -10.05 7.73
N GLU A 292 -22.44 -10.68 6.63
CA GLU A 292 -23.85 -10.71 6.22
C GLU A 292 -24.70 -11.53 7.21
N GLN A 293 -24.18 -12.67 7.68
CA GLN A 293 -24.87 -13.52 8.66
C GLN A 293 -25.07 -12.83 10.01
N PHE A 294 -24.07 -12.03 10.44
CA PHE A 294 -24.09 -11.36 11.75
C PHE A 294 -24.38 -9.86 11.67
N ASN A 295 -25.08 -9.41 10.62
CA ASN A 295 -25.49 -8.02 10.42
C ASN A 295 -24.35 -6.99 10.45
N GLY A 296 -23.16 -7.37 10.07
CA GLY A 296 -21.98 -6.50 10.01
C GLY A 296 -21.36 -6.16 11.36
N VAL A 297 -21.82 -6.74 12.47
CA VAL A 297 -21.35 -6.39 13.81
C VAL A 297 -20.21 -7.31 14.23
N LEU A 298 -18.99 -6.90 13.90
CA LEU A 298 -17.78 -7.49 14.49
C LEU A 298 -17.15 -6.46 15.44
N ASN A 299 -16.71 -6.89 16.61
CA ASN A 299 -16.03 -5.99 17.56
C ASN A 299 -14.65 -5.56 17.03
N GLN A 300 -14.02 -4.56 17.69
CA GLN A 300 -12.70 -4.05 17.29
C GLN A 300 -11.58 -5.11 17.27
N LYS A 301 -11.73 -6.22 17.99
CA LYS A 301 -10.80 -7.37 18.00
C LYS A 301 -11.13 -8.38 16.90
N GLY A 302 -12.23 -8.19 16.18
CA GLY A 302 -12.67 -9.09 15.15
C GLY A 302 -13.39 -10.31 15.63
N VAL A 303 -13.90 -10.27 16.81
CA VAL A 303 -14.74 -11.30 17.41
C VAL A 303 -16.18 -10.82 17.32
N LEU A 304 -17.11 -11.73 17.06
CA LEU A 304 -18.55 -11.46 17.14
C LEU A 304 -18.87 -10.89 18.54
N ASN A 305 -19.68 -9.84 18.59
CA ASN A 305 -20.12 -9.33 19.89
C ASN A 305 -20.89 -10.42 20.64
N ASP A 306 -20.56 -10.64 21.93
CA ASP A 306 -21.13 -11.66 22.81
C ASP A 306 -22.67 -11.55 23.02
N ARG A 307 -23.33 -10.61 22.34
CA ARG A 307 -24.78 -10.41 22.44
C ARG A 307 -25.61 -11.05 21.32
N MET A 308 -24.99 -11.81 20.43
CA MET A 308 -25.77 -12.62 19.50
C MET A 308 -26.01 -13.99 20.11
N ASP A 309 -27.25 -14.29 20.40
CA ASP A 309 -27.70 -15.65 20.68
C ASP A 309 -27.27 -16.55 19.50
N LEU A 310 -26.17 -17.25 19.67
CA LEU A 310 -25.81 -18.32 18.77
C LEU A 310 -27.02 -19.27 18.73
N PRO A 311 -27.44 -19.74 17.55
CA PRO A 311 -28.48 -20.76 17.49
C PRO A 311 -28.10 -21.90 18.42
N LYS A 312 -28.93 -22.18 19.41
CA LYS A 312 -28.72 -23.28 20.36
C LYS A 312 -28.52 -24.53 19.54
N VAL A 313 -27.36 -25.15 19.66
CA VAL A 313 -27.12 -26.47 19.07
C VAL A 313 -28.21 -27.40 19.64
N PRO A 314 -29.00 -28.07 18.80
CA PRO A 314 -29.98 -29.04 19.32
C PRO A 314 -29.25 -30.03 20.19
N GLN A 315 -29.60 -30.10 21.48
CA GLN A 315 -29.11 -31.17 22.32
C GLN A 315 -29.70 -32.45 21.73
N THR A 316 -28.84 -33.31 21.16
CA THR A 316 -29.22 -34.68 20.84
C THR A 316 -29.50 -35.37 22.17
N GLU A 317 -30.78 -35.59 22.47
CA GLU A 317 -31.16 -36.51 23.53
C GLU A 317 -30.56 -37.87 23.20
N GLY A 318 -29.63 -38.34 24.08
CA GLY A 318 -29.02 -39.65 24.04
C GLY A 318 -29.87 -40.71 24.72
#